data_ff04370b5b3586eb5af1032fbb8fcb77
#
_entry.id   ff04370b5b3586eb5af1032fbb8fcb77
#
_cell.length_a   1.000
_cell.length_b   1.000
_cell.length_c   1.000
_cell.angle_alpha   90.00
_cell.angle_beta   90.00
_cell.angle_gamma   90.00
#
_symmetry.space_group_name_H-M   'P 1'
#
loop_
_entity.id
_entity.type
_entity.pdbx_description
1 polymer ?
#
loop_
_entity_poly.entity_id
_entity_poly.type
_entity_poly.pdbx_seq_one_letter_code
_entity_poly.pdbx_strand_id
1 'polypeptide(L)'
;MTSGKKTIKDEIIEFAKGRYYFRFDELRQSLVNQHSGLSNDTLKKTLYLLKKAGGIFDAGRGWYSTIAQECRLDKAPVQEMEQLIKRSFPFLDFRCWSTLQLRDYFHHMPNWFVSFVYSDIDSLQAVKDLLTDHNYNTYLNPLKQEARKFIELREKTVILRPLVVYRSARSMPALEPEKAIVDLYLETELTNLLDREEYRRLFLALIRSCRINVAAMLDYARNRKVSDPIRNIIEEVNSTKAP
;
A
#
# COMPACT_ATOMS: atom_id res chain seq x y z
N MET A 1 25.07 -40.55 10.69
CA MET A 1 24.64 -39.20 10.26
C MET A 1 23.93 -38.54 11.43
N THR A 2 24.63 -37.70 12.17
CA THR A 2 24.08 -36.97 13.33
C THR A 2 23.15 -35.89 12.82
N SER A 3 21.83 -36.11 12.95
CA SER A 3 20.82 -35.09 12.77
C SER A 3 21.03 -34.02 13.86
N GLY A 4 21.77 -32.96 13.52
CA GLY A 4 21.96 -31.84 14.40
C GLY A 4 20.61 -31.22 14.75
N LYS A 5 20.32 -31.07 16.04
CA LYS A 5 19.09 -30.48 16.54
C LYS A 5 18.97 -29.07 15.95
N LYS A 6 17.95 -28.83 15.08
CA LYS A 6 17.69 -27.51 14.48
C LYS A 6 17.55 -26.48 15.61
N THR A 7 18.15 -25.32 15.43
CA THR A 7 18.00 -24.21 16.38
C THR A 7 16.67 -23.50 16.11
N ILE A 8 16.13 -22.79 17.09
CA ILE A 8 14.94 -21.94 16.92
C ILE A 8 15.13 -20.93 15.76
N LYS A 9 16.38 -20.46 15.60
CA LYS A 9 16.74 -19.58 14.49
C LYS A 9 16.55 -20.24 13.12
N ASP A 10 17.02 -21.48 12.98
CA ASP A 10 16.90 -22.23 11.71
C ASP A 10 15.44 -22.54 11.38
N GLU A 11 14.63 -22.83 12.39
CA GLU A 11 13.22 -23.10 12.23
C GLU A 11 12.42 -21.84 11.83
N ILE A 12 12.75 -20.68 12.38
CA ILE A 12 12.17 -19.39 11.95
C ILE A 12 12.53 -19.12 10.49
N ILE A 13 13.78 -19.33 10.10
CA ILE A 13 14.22 -19.14 8.70
C ILE A 13 13.47 -20.09 7.78
N GLU A 14 13.31 -21.35 8.17
CA GLU A 14 12.58 -22.34 7.38
C GLU A 14 11.09 -21.99 7.26
N PHE A 15 10.46 -21.56 8.36
CA PHE A 15 9.09 -21.07 8.34
C PHE A 15 8.91 -19.87 7.40
N ALA A 16 9.90 -18.96 7.37
CA ALA A 16 9.89 -17.76 6.55
C ALA A 16 10.13 -18.03 5.05
N LYS A 17 10.92 -19.06 4.69
CA LYS A 17 11.30 -19.36 3.28
C LYS A 17 10.13 -19.48 2.31
N GLY A 18 9.01 -20.03 2.76
CA GLY A 18 7.80 -20.20 1.93
C GLY A 18 6.87 -18.99 1.91
N ARG A 19 7.24 -17.85 2.53
CA ARG A 19 6.33 -16.72 2.76
C ARG A 19 6.95 -15.40 2.35
N TYR A 20 6.13 -14.53 1.78
CA TYR A 20 6.48 -13.12 1.57
C TYR A 20 6.27 -12.31 2.84
N TYR A 21 5.15 -12.58 3.54
CA TYR A 21 4.79 -11.98 4.82
C TYR A 21 4.27 -13.05 5.78
N PHE A 22 4.48 -12.82 7.07
CA PHE A 22 3.94 -13.68 8.12
C PHE A 22 3.70 -12.90 9.41
N ARG A 23 2.79 -13.42 10.23
CA ARG A 23 2.47 -12.84 11.53
C ARG A 23 3.27 -13.50 12.64
N PHE A 24 3.52 -12.73 13.70
CA PHE A 24 4.13 -13.26 14.92
C PHE A 24 3.35 -14.45 15.49
N ASP A 25 2.02 -14.34 15.52
CA ASP A 25 1.14 -15.36 16.08
C ASP A 25 1.17 -16.67 15.27
N GLU A 26 1.21 -16.59 13.94
CA GLU A 26 1.32 -17.76 13.04
C GLU A 26 2.66 -18.49 13.26
N LEU A 27 3.74 -17.74 13.33
CA LEU A 27 5.06 -18.28 13.63
C LEU A 27 5.07 -18.95 15.00
N ARG A 28 4.54 -18.28 16.02
CA ARG A 28 4.46 -18.81 17.37
C ARG A 28 3.67 -20.11 17.43
N GLN A 29 2.49 -20.17 16.81
CA GLN A 29 1.67 -21.39 16.78
C GLN A 29 2.44 -22.55 16.10
N SER A 30 3.12 -22.29 15.00
CA SER A 30 3.93 -23.31 14.31
C SER A 30 5.04 -23.87 15.21
N LEU A 31 5.72 -23.02 15.99
CA LEU A 31 6.87 -23.43 16.80
C LEU A 31 6.49 -24.01 18.17
N VAL A 32 5.41 -23.54 18.79
CA VAL A 32 4.94 -24.08 20.08
C VAL A 32 4.54 -25.56 19.98
N ASN A 33 4.02 -25.97 18.83
CA ASN A 33 3.69 -27.39 18.59
C ASN A 33 4.94 -28.30 18.56
N GLN A 34 6.13 -27.73 18.32
CA GLN A 34 7.40 -28.46 18.23
C GLN A 34 8.26 -28.29 19.51
N HIS A 35 8.06 -27.21 20.26
CA HIS A 35 8.84 -26.86 21.45
C HIS A 35 7.92 -26.53 22.64
N SER A 36 7.61 -27.51 23.47
CA SER A 36 6.92 -27.29 24.72
C SER A 36 7.79 -26.45 25.66
N GLY A 37 7.42 -25.18 25.87
CA GLY A 37 8.16 -24.25 26.74
C GLY A 37 8.87 -23.09 26.05
N LEU A 38 8.68 -22.90 24.74
CA LEU A 38 9.21 -21.73 24.02
C LEU A 38 8.53 -20.44 24.53
N SER A 39 9.32 -19.59 25.20
CA SER A 39 8.80 -18.31 25.70
C SER A 39 8.66 -17.27 24.58
N ASN A 40 7.69 -16.36 24.71
CA ASN A 40 7.52 -15.25 23.79
C ASN A 40 8.76 -14.34 23.72
N ASP A 41 9.47 -14.20 24.84
CA ASP A 41 10.66 -13.33 24.91
C ASP A 41 11.85 -13.94 24.16
N THR A 42 12.02 -15.27 24.25
CA THR A 42 13.01 -15.98 23.43
C THR A 42 12.71 -15.82 21.95
N LEU A 43 11.46 -15.98 21.56
CA LEU A 43 11.06 -15.82 20.16
C LEU A 43 11.26 -14.38 19.65
N LYS A 44 10.84 -13.38 20.43
CA LYS A 44 11.06 -11.96 20.10
C LYS A 44 12.54 -11.62 20.01
N LYS A 45 13.38 -12.12 20.93
CA LYS A 45 14.84 -11.92 20.90
C LYS A 45 15.45 -12.52 19.65
N THR A 46 15.05 -13.73 19.27
CA THR A 46 15.56 -14.40 18.07
C THR A 46 15.12 -13.65 16.78
N LEU A 47 13.88 -13.20 16.71
CA LEU A 47 13.38 -12.36 15.61
C LEU A 47 14.14 -11.03 15.51
N TYR A 48 14.43 -10.40 16.64
CA TYR A 48 15.25 -9.19 16.67
C TYR A 48 16.64 -9.43 16.09
N LEU A 49 17.31 -10.52 16.47
CA LEU A 49 18.64 -10.88 15.95
C LEU A 49 18.58 -11.20 14.44
N LEU A 50 17.53 -11.90 13.98
CA LEU A 50 17.33 -12.18 12.57
C LEU A 50 17.09 -10.91 11.76
N LYS A 51 16.29 -9.96 12.27
CA LYS A 51 16.13 -8.64 11.64
C LYS A 51 17.46 -7.90 11.52
N LYS A 52 18.24 -7.88 12.59
CA LYS A 52 19.55 -7.22 12.60
C LYS A 52 20.54 -7.87 11.61
N ALA A 53 20.42 -9.17 11.38
CA ALA A 53 21.23 -9.91 10.42
C ALA A 53 20.71 -9.86 8.98
N GLY A 54 19.58 -9.18 8.71
CA GLY A 54 18.96 -9.09 7.38
C GLY A 54 18.30 -10.38 6.90
N GLY A 55 18.03 -11.34 7.80
CA GLY A 55 17.35 -12.60 7.45
C GLY A 55 15.83 -12.45 7.30
N ILE A 56 15.25 -11.48 8.00
CA ILE A 56 13.86 -11.07 7.92
C ILE A 56 13.76 -9.56 8.12
N PHE A 57 12.62 -8.96 7.76
CA PHE A 57 12.41 -7.52 7.82
C PHE A 57 11.10 -7.19 8.53
N ASP A 58 11.03 -6.00 9.10
CA ASP A 58 9.83 -5.47 9.74
C ASP A 58 8.79 -5.08 8.66
N ALA A 59 7.55 -5.52 8.84
CA ALA A 59 6.42 -5.15 7.99
C ALA A 59 5.28 -4.51 8.82
N GLY A 60 5.63 -3.87 9.93
CA GLY A 60 4.73 -3.23 10.88
C GLY A 60 4.43 -4.10 12.11
N ARG A 61 3.68 -3.56 13.04
CA ARG A 61 3.41 -4.19 14.34
C ARG A 61 2.87 -5.62 14.19
N GLY A 62 3.65 -6.61 14.63
CA GLY A 62 3.28 -8.03 14.60
C GLY A 62 3.41 -8.70 13.23
N TRP A 63 3.92 -7.98 12.22
CA TRP A 63 4.16 -8.47 10.87
C TRP A 63 5.64 -8.49 10.50
N TYR A 64 6.05 -9.49 9.77
CA TYR A 64 7.41 -9.68 9.26
C TYR A 64 7.36 -10.02 7.77
N SER A 65 8.47 -9.75 7.07
CA SER A 65 8.61 -10.04 5.65
C SER A 65 9.98 -10.67 5.34
N THR A 66 10.03 -11.43 4.27
CA THR A 66 11.28 -11.91 3.67
C THR A 66 11.79 -10.97 2.56
N ILE A 67 11.05 -9.92 2.23
CA ILE A 67 11.41 -8.96 1.19
C ILE A 67 12.29 -7.87 1.80
N ALA A 68 13.52 -7.77 1.28
CA ALA A 68 14.48 -6.77 1.76
C ALA A 68 14.13 -5.35 1.27
N GLN A 69 13.79 -5.23 -0.02
CA GLN A 69 13.53 -3.96 -0.67
C GLN A 69 12.24 -3.32 -0.14
N GLU A 70 12.34 -2.13 0.44
CA GLU A 70 11.19 -1.33 0.87
C GLU A 70 10.47 -0.71 -0.33
N CYS A 71 9.13 -0.71 -0.29
CA CYS A 71 8.33 -0.11 -1.35
C CYS A 71 8.40 1.41 -1.28
N ARG A 72 8.66 2.03 -2.42
CA ARG A 72 8.68 3.50 -2.57
C ARG A 72 8.07 3.86 -3.90
N LEU A 73 7.09 4.75 -3.87
CA LEU A 73 6.51 5.30 -5.09
C LEU A 73 7.45 6.36 -5.68
N ASP A 74 7.70 6.28 -6.99
CA ASP A 74 8.41 7.34 -7.71
C ASP A 74 7.60 8.64 -7.63
N LYS A 75 8.26 9.75 -7.33
CA LYS A 75 7.60 11.06 -7.23
C LYS A 75 7.49 11.79 -8.57
N ALA A 76 8.28 11.41 -9.56
CA ALA A 76 8.31 12.09 -10.85
C ALA A 76 6.92 12.29 -11.49
N PRO A 77 6.00 11.28 -11.49
CA PRO A 77 4.70 11.44 -12.11
C PRO A 77 3.78 12.53 -11.51
N VAL A 78 4.01 12.93 -10.26
CA VAL A 78 3.17 13.94 -9.58
C VAL A 78 3.92 15.22 -9.25
N GLN A 79 5.20 15.30 -9.54
CA GLN A 79 6.08 16.38 -9.10
C GLN A 79 5.66 17.75 -9.65
N GLU A 80 5.31 17.85 -10.93
CA GLU A 80 4.85 19.09 -11.56
C GLU A 80 3.58 19.61 -10.90
N MET A 81 2.59 18.74 -10.75
CA MET A 81 1.31 19.04 -10.08
C MET A 81 1.49 19.43 -8.61
N GLU A 82 2.33 18.69 -7.88
CA GLU A 82 2.65 18.98 -6.48
C GLU A 82 3.29 20.38 -6.33
N GLN A 83 4.25 20.71 -7.18
CA GLN A 83 4.91 22.01 -7.17
C GLN A 83 3.97 23.15 -7.53
N LEU A 84 3.08 22.94 -8.50
CA LEU A 84 2.07 23.92 -8.91
C LEU A 84 1.13 24.24 -7.72
N ILE A 85 0.57 23.22 -7.07
CA ILE A 85 -0.31 23.40 -5.93
C ILE A 85 0.43 24.10 -4.76
N LYS A 86 1.64 23.67 -4.43
CA LYS A 86 2.44 24.28 -3.36
C LYS A 86 2.76 25.75 -3.59
N ARG A 87 3.06 26.12 -4.83
CA ARG A 87 3.36 27.54 -5.16
C ARG A 87 2.13 28.41 -5.02
N SER A 88 0.96 27.93 -5.45
CA SER A 88 -0.30 28.68 -5.41
C SER A 88 -0.93 28.69 -4.01
N PHE A 89 -0.75 27.61 -3.24
CA PHE A 89 -1.33 27.43 -1.92
C PHE A 89 -0.26 26.93 -0.91
N PRO A 90 0.66 27.80 -0.45
CA PRO A 90 1.82 27.39 0.35
C PRO A 90 1.46 26.74 1.71
N PHE A 91 0.30 27.06 2.25
CA PHE A 91 -0.18 26.57 3.56
C PHE A 91 -1.22 25.46 3.46
N LEU A 92 -1.56 25.05 2.25
CA LEU A 92 -2.54 23.98 2.05
C LEU A 92 -1.95 22.61 2.44
N ASP A 93 -2.66 21.90 3.32
CA ASP A 93 -2.38 20.47 3.54
C ASP A 93 -3.07 19.66 2.43
N PHE A 94 -2.27 19.04 1.60
CA PHE A 94 -2.75 18.18 0.52
C PHE A 94 -1.85 16.98 0.32
N ARG A 95 -2.38 15.98 -0.35
CA ARG A 95 -1.64 14.79 -0.79
C ARG A 95 -1.99 14.48 -2.21
N CYS A 96 -1.01 13.99 -2.96
CA CYS A 96 -1.23 13.55 -4.33
C CYS A 96 -0.47 12.27 -4.65
N TRP A 97 -1.02 11.52 -5.56
CA TRP A 97 -0.41 10.35 -6.17
C TRP A 97 -1.03 10.09 -7.54
N SER A 98 -0.42 9.21 -8.33
CA SER A 98 -0.90 8.84 -9.66
C SER A 98 -0.82 7.34 -9.88
N THR A 99 -1.77 6.77 -10.59
CA THR A 99 -1.70 5.37 -11.03
C THR A 99 -0.47 5.10 -11.90
N LEU A 100 0.13 6.13 -12.53
CA LEU A 100 1.39 6.01 -13.25
C LEU A 100 2.56 5.54 -12.34
N GLN A 101 2.52 5.86 -11.05
CA GLN A 101 3.52 5.38 -10.06
C GLN A 101 3.45 3.86 -9.83
N LEU A 102 2.37 3.23 -10.27
CA LEU A 102 2.13 1.78 -10.15
C LEU A 102 2.25 1.06 -11.50
N ARG A 103 2.71 1.74 -12.56
CA ARG A 103 2.71 1.21 -13.93
C ARG A 103 3.36 -0.16 -14.08
N ASP A 104 4.44 -0.40 -13.36
CA ASP A 104 5.23 -1.63 -13.48
C ASP A 104 4.55 -2.85 -12.84
N TYR A 105 3.42 -2.64 -12.15
CA TYR A 105 2.63 -3.67 -11.49
C TYR A 105 1.32 -4.01 -12.23
N PHE A 106 0.96 -3.24 -13.27
CA PHE A 106 -0.20 -3.55 -14.09
C PHE A 106 0.05 -4.78 -14.95
N HIS A 107 -0.90 -5.69 -14.97
CA HIS A 107 -0.87 -6.84 -15.89
C HIS A 107 -1.28 -6.38 -17.30
N HIS A 108 -2.32 -5.58 -17.41
CA HIS A 108 -2.73 -4.91 -18.62
C HIS A 108 -2.54 -3.40 -18.48
N MET A 109 -1.67 -2.84 -19.33
CA MET A 109 -1.36 -1.41 -19.29
C MET A 109 -2.62 -0.61 -19.65
N PRO A 110 -3.10 0.29 -18.78
CA PRO A 110 -4.24 1.15 -19.09
C PRO A 110 -3.85 2.17 -20.16
N ASN A 111 -4.82 2.60 -20.96
CA ASN A 111 -4.61 3.64 -21.96
C ASN A 111 -4.25 5.00 -21.32
N TRP A 112 -4.79 5.26 -20.14
CA TRP A 112 -4.61 6.52 -19.42
C TRP A 112 -4.34 6.27 -17.94
N PHE A 113 -3.46 7.09 -17.39
CA PHE A 113 -3.18 7.13 -15.97
C PHE A 113 -3.93 8.30 -15.32
N VAL A 114 -4.40 8.08 -14.10
CA VAL A 114 -5.17 9.06 -13.34
C VAL A 114 -4.38 9.50 -12.14
N SER A 115 -4.35 10.80 -11.89
CA SER A 115 -3.81 11.38 -10.68
C SER A 115 -4.92 11.72 -9.69
N PHE A 116 -4.60 11.66 -8.41
CA PHE A 116 -5.52 11.97 -7.32
C PHE A 116 -4.93 13.07 -6.45
N VAL A 117 -5.76 14.02 -6.08
CA VAL A 117 -5.42 15.07 -5.12
C VAL A 117 -6.41 15.02 -3.98
N TYR A 118 -5.90 14.96 -2.75
CA TYR A 118 -6.68 14.98 -1.51
C TYR A 118 -6.38 16.26 -0.76
N SER A 119 -7.40 17.01 -0.38
CA SER A 119 -7.27 18.23 0.41
C SER A 119 -8.53 18.48 1.23
N ASP A 120 -8.51 19.51 2.09
CA ASP A 120 -9.70 19.93 2.80
C ASP A 120 -10.83 20.26 1.83
N ILE A 121 -12.06 19.90 2.21
CA ILE A 121 -13.23 20.02 1.34
C ILE A 121 -13.44 21.45 0.83
N ASP A 122 -13.17 22.46 1.67
CA ASP A 122 -13.34 23.87 1.34
C ASP A 122 -12.30 24.38 0.32
N SER A 123 -11.14 23.71 0.25
CA SER A 123 -10.04 24.05 -0.65
C SER A 123 -10.12 23.35 -2.01
N LEU A 124 -10.92 22.28 -2.12
CA LEU A 124 -10.94 21.44 -3.33
C LEU A 124 -11.35 22.20 -4.59
N GLN A 125 -12.31 23.15 -4.49
CA GLN A 125 -12.74 23.92 -5.65
C GLN A 125 -11.60 24.83 -6.16
N ALA A 126 -10.89 25.52 -5.29
CA ALA A 126 -9.77 26.37 -5.66
C ALA A 126 -8.63 25.57 -6.29
N VAL A 127 -8.33 24.38 -5.76
CA VAL A 127 -7.33 23.47 -6.35
C VAL A 127 -7.78 22.97 -7.72
N LYS A 128 -9.06 22.63 -7.87
CA LYS A 128 -9.64 22.24 -9.17
C LYS A 128 -9.46 23.35 -10.20
N ASP A 129 -9.83 24.58 -9.87
CA ASP A 129 -9.77 25.72 -10.78
C ASP A 129 -8.31 26.00 -11.20
N LEU A 130 -7.38 26.01 -10.25
CA LEU A 130 -5.94 26.10 -10.54
C LEU A 130 -5.47 25.04 -11.53
N LEU A 131 -5.81 23.78 -11.29
CA LEU A 131 -5.39 22.68 -12.16
C LEU A 131 -6.05 22.77 -13.56
N THR A 132 -7.32 23.18 -13.62
CA THR A 132 -8.02 23.39 -14.90
C THR A 132 -7.37 24.48 -15.72
N ASP A 133 -6.98 25.60 -15.12
CA ASP A 133 -6.27 26.70 -15.76
C ASP A 133 -4.89 26.29 -16.33
N HIS A 134 -4.33 25.20 -15.77
CA HIS A 134 -3.07 24.61 -16.24
C HIS A 134 -3.27 23.35 -17.11
N ASN A 135 -4.42 23.27 -17.78
CA ASN A 135 -4.77 22.22 -18.75
C ASN A 135 -4.86 20.80 -18.18
N TYR A 136 -5.14 20.64 -16.87
CA TYR A 136 -5.53 19.35 -16.31
C TYR A 136 -7.02 19.07 -16.53
N ASN A 137 -7.35 17.83 -16.82
CA ASN A 137 -8.73 17.36 -16.92
C ASN A 137 -9.23 16.97 -15.50
N THR A 138 -9.97 17.86 -14.85
CA THR A 138 -10.25 17.78 -13.42
C THR A 138 -11.68 17.36 -13.10
N TYR A 139 -11.83 16.50 -12.11
CA TYR A 139 -13.13 16.04 -11.58
C TYR A 139 -13.18 16.23 -10.06
N LEU A 140 -14.14 17.02 -9.59
CA LEU A 140 -14.29 17.35 -8.18
C LEU A 140 -15.20 16.34 -7.49
N ASN A 141 -14.63 15.48 -6.68
CA ASN A 141 -15.29 14.52 -5.79
C ASN A 141 -16.50 13.79 -6.43
N PRO A 142 -16.34 13.24 -7.66
CA PRO A 142 -17.45 12.64 -8.37
C PRO A 142 -18.02 11.47 -7.60
N LEU A 143 -19.37 11.40 -7.51
CA LEU A 143 -20.10 10.27 -6.98
C LEU A 143 -20.04 9.10 -7.96
N LYS A 144 -20.29 7.86 -7.49
CA LYS A 144 -20.20 6.64 -8.31
C LYS A 144 -21.03 6.71 -9.61
N GLN A 145 -22.23 7.27 -9.53
CA GLN A 145 -23.11 7.42 -10.72
C GLN A 145 -22.59 8.49 -11.68
N GLU A 146 -22.07 9.58 -11.16
CA GLU A 146 -21.46 10.67 -11.94
C GLU A 146 -20.16 10.21 -12.60
N ALA A 147 -19.29 9.53 -11.82
CA ALA A 147 -18.04 9.01 -12.31
C ALA A 147 -18.22 8.12 -13.55
N ARG A 148 -19.19 7.22 -13.52
CA ARG A 148 -19.49 6.31 -14.64
C ARG A 148 -20.02 6.99 -15.89
N LYS A 149 -20.67 8.15 -15.74
CA LYS A 149 -21.32 8.85 -16.84
C LYS A 149 -20.46 9.96 -17.44
N PHE A 150 -19.66 10.63 -16.61
CA PHE A 150 -19.05 11.92 -16.97
C PHE A 150 -17.53 11.92 -16.91
N ILE A 151 -16.88 10.91 -16.28
CA ILE A 151 -15.42 10.86 -16.30
C ILE A 151 -14.96 10.31 -17.65
N GLU A 152 -14.35 11.19 -18.43
CA GLU A 152 -13.59 10.83 -19.61
C GLU A 152 -12.11 10.79 -19.26
N LEU A 153 -11.54 9.59 -19.25
CA LEU A 153 -10.11 9.42 -19.00
C LEU A 153 -9.31 9.87 -20.21
N ARG A 154 -8.42 10.82 -19.99
CA ARG A 154 -7.49 11.34 -20.99
C ARG A 154 -6.18 11.78 -20.32
N GLU A 155 -5.26 12.30 -21.11
CA GLU A 155 -4.02 12.85 -20.57
C GLU A 155 -4.28 13.90 -19.47
N LYS A 156 -3.45 13.89 -18.42
CA LYS A 156 -3.55 14.79 -17.27
C LYS A 156 -4.90 14.76 -16.53
N THR A 157 -5.58 13.61 -16.52
CA THR A 157 -6.80 13.45 -15.72
C THR A 157 -6.48 13.45 -14.21
N VAL A 158 -7.18 14.31 -13.47
CA VAL A 158 -7.04 14.46 -12.02
C VAL A 158 -8.41 14.36 -11.33
N ILE A 159 -8.51 13.49 -10.34
CA ILE A 159 -9.68 13.38 -9.47
C ILE A 159 -9.33 13.98 -8.11
N LEU A 160 -10.12 14.96 -7.69
CA LEU A 160 -9.97 15.61 -6.40
C LEU A 160 -10.91 14.97 -5.37
N ARG A 161 -10.40 14.66 -4.20
CA ARG A 161 -11.14 14.00 -3.11
C ARG A 161 -10.94 14.74 -1.79
N PRO A 162 -11.93 14.74 -0.90
CA PRO A 162 -11.73 15.23 0.46
C PRO A 162 -10.67 14.39 1.19
N LEU A 163 -9.76 15.07 1.86
CA LEU A 163 -8.76 14.42 2.69
C LEU A 163 -9.43 13.83 3.93
N VAL A 164 -9.39 12.52 4.06
CA VAL A 164 -9.80 11.85 5.28
C VAL A 164 -8.63 11.95 6.25
N VAL A 165 -8.73 12.84 7.25
CA VAL A 165 -7.67 13.12 8.22
C VAL A 165 -7.51 11.92 9.15
N TYR A 166 -6.44 11.18 8.98
CA TYR A 166 -5.94 10.26 10.00
C TYR A 166 -4.71 10.90 10.63
N ARG A 167 -4.66 10.89 11.95
CA ARG A 167 -3.52 11.37 12.75
C ARG A 167 -2.25 10.57 12.43
N SER A 168 -1.67 10.83 11.28
CA SER A 168 -0.31 10.42 10.96
C SER A 168 0.56 11.65 11.11
N ALA A 169 1.49 11.59 12.03
CA ALA A 169 2.34 12.69 12.44
C ALA A 169 3.45 13.01 11.44
N ARG A 170 3.13 13.21 10.16
CA ARG A 170 4.05 13.86 9.20
C ARG A 170 3.28 14.21 7.93
N SER A 171 3.08 15.48 7.70
CA SER A 171 2.60 16.05 6.44
C SER A 171 3.67 15.91 5.36
N MET A 172 3.67 14.82 4.63
CA MET A 172 4.38 14.73 3.36
C MET A 172 3.33 14.75 2.24
N PRO A 173 3.50 15.57 1.18
CA PRO A 173 2.56 15.63 0.06
C PRO A 173 2.45 14.33 -0.72
N ALA A 174 3.54 13.56 -0.77
CA ALA A 174 3.55 12.25 -1.43
C ALA A 174 2.82 11.20 -0.58
N LEU A 175 1.91 10.47 -1.18
CA LEU A 175 1.19 9.38 -0.53
C LEU A 175 2.11 8.16 -0.33
N GLU A 176 2.02 7.53 0.84
CA GLU A 176 2.71 6.27 1.12
C GLU A 176 2.09 5.13 0.28
N PRO A 177 2.87 4.14 -0.19
CA PRO A 177 2.35 3.06 -1.04
C PRO A 177 1.20 2.30 -0.39
N GLU A 178 1.21 2.13 0.93
CA GLU A 178 0.16 1.49 1.70
C GLU A 178 -1.20 2.19 1.56
N LYS A 179 -1.18 3.52 1.55
CA LYS A 179 -2.38 4.34 1.38
C LYS A 179 -2.81 4.39 -0.08
N ALA A 180 -1.85 4.52 -1.00
CA ALA A 180 -2.13 4.55 -2.43
C ALA A 180 -2.88 3.30 -2.89
N ILE A 181 -2.45 2.11 -2.43
CA ILE A 181 -3.08 0.86 -2.84
C ILE A 181 -4.50 0.70 -2.25
N VAL A 182 -4.73 1.15 -1.02
CA VAL A 182 -6.07 1.15 -0.41
C VAL A 182 -6.99 2.16 -1.09
N ASP A 183 -6.49 3.35 -1.40
CA ASP A 183 -7.27 4.36 -2.11
C ASP A 183 -7.56 3.94 -3.55
N LEU A 184 -6.64 3.24 -4.23
CA LEU A 184 -6.89 2.64 -5.53
C LEU A 184 -8.05 1.64 -5.49
N TYR A 185 -8.14 0.80 -4.44
CA TYR A 185 -9.29 -0.09 -4.26
C TYR A 185 -10.61 0.68 -4.22
N LEU A 186 -10.66 1.76 -3.45
CA LEU A 186 -11.86 2.60 -3.35
C LEU A 186 -12.19 3.28 -4.68
N GLU A 187 -11.20 3.80 -5.38
CA GLU A 187 -11.40 4.44 -6.68
C GLU A 187 -11.83 3.43 -7.74
N THR A 188 -11.34 2.19 -7.71
CA THR A 188 -11.83 1.08 -8.55
C THR A 188 -13.34 0.86 -8.36
N GLU A 189 -13.81 0.87 -7.12
CA GLU A 189 -15.25 0.72 -6.81
C GLU A 189 -16.09 1.95 -7.21
N LEU A 190 -15.51 3.15 -7.13
CA LEU A 190 -16.21 4.41 -7.40
C LEU A 190 -16.21 4.78 -8.88
N THR A 191 -15.08 4.70 -9.54
CA THR A 191 -14.85 5.26 -10.88
C THR A 191 -14.78 4.20 -11.98
N ASN A 192 -14.75 2.92 -11.59
CA ASN A 192 -14.53 1.79 -12.51
C ASN A 192 -13.20 1.90 -13.29
N LEU A 193 -12.19 2.48 -12.64
CA LEU A 193 -10.87 2.72 -13.22
C LEU A 193 -10.16 1.41 -13.59
N LEU A 194 -10.34 0.39 -12.75
CA LEU A 194 -9.86 -0.98 -12.95
C LEU A 194 -11.01 -1.95 -12.64
N ASP A 195 -10.96 -3.17 -13.16
CA ASP A 195 -11.77 -4.23 -12.61
C ASP A 195 -11.13 -4.81 -11.32
N ARG A 196 -11.92 -5.58 -10.56
CA ARG A 196 -11.47 -6.13 -9.27
C ARG A 196 -10.32 -7.12 -9.42
N GLU A 197 -10.30 -7.87 -10.50
CA GLU A 197 -9.26 -8.87 -10.74
C GLU A 197 -7.95 -8.22 -11.16
N GLU A 198 -8.00 -7.18 -11.99
CA GLU A 198 -6.81 -6.39 -12.34
C GLU A 198 -6.23 -5.69 -11.11
N TYR A 199 -7.09 -5.08 -10.26
CA TYR A 199 -6.65 -4.53 -8.98
C TYR A 199 -5.97 -5.60 -8.10
N ARG A 200 -6.56 -6.79 -7.97
CA ARG A 200 -6.00 -7.89 -7.19
C ARG A 200 -4.63 -8.30 -7.70
N ARG A 201 -4.49 -8.46 -9.01
CA ARG A 201 -3.20 -8.79 -9.66
C ARG A 201 -2.15 -7.72 -9.43
N LEU A 202 -2.50 -6.46 -9.62
CA LEU A 202 -1.62 -5.32 -9.36
C LEU A 202 -1.17 -5.31 -7.89
N PHE A 203 -2.09 -5.47 -6.96
CA PHE A 203 -1.77 -5.49 -5.53
C PHE A 203 -0.80 -6.65 -5.19
N LEU A 204 -1.09 -7.86 -5.66
CA LEU A 204 -0.21 -9.01 -5.45
C LEU A 204 1.18 -8.82 -6.09
N ALA A 205 1.25 -8.26 -7.28
CA ALA A 205 2.52 -7.94 -7.94
C ALA A 205 3.34 -6.94 -7.12
N LEU A 206 2.71 -5.86 -6.63
CA LEU A 206 3.36 -4.87 -5.79
C LEU A 206 3.92 -5.47 -4.50
N ILE A 207 3.08 -6.13 -3.69
CA ILE A 207 3.48 -6.63 -2.36
C ILE A 207 4.42 -7.83 -2.39
N ARG A 208 4.59 -8.49 -3.55
CA ARG A 208 5.59 -9.55 -3.77
C ARG A 208 6.93 -8.99 -4.23
N SER A 209 6.94 -7.85 -4.86
CA SER A 209 8.16 -7.22 -5.40
C SER A 209 8.86 -6.33 -4.38
N CYS A 210 8.13 -5.64 -3.53
CA CYS A 210 8.67 -4.75 -2.52
C CYS A 210 7.90 -4.85 -1.19
N ARG A 211 8.62 -4.59 -0.09
CA ARG A 211 8.07 -4.68 1.26
C ARG A 211 7.25 -3.44 1.60
N ILE A 212 6.02 -3.67 2.02
CA ILE A 212 5.11 -2.67 2.56
C ILE A 212 4.93 -2.84 4.08
N ASN A 213 4.45 -1.80 4.74
CA ASN A 213 4.03 -1.86 6.14
C ASN A 213 2.59 -2.38 6.22
N VAL A 214 2.43 -3.70 6.33
CA VAL A 214 1.12 -4.38 6.36
C VAL A 214 0.24 -3.88 7.50
N ALA A 215 0.82 -3.64 8.69
CA ALA A 215 0.05 -3.14 9.82
C ALA A 215 -0.52 -1.74 9.56
N ALA A 216 0.28 -0.82 9.02
CA ALA A 216 -0.17 0.53 8.67
C ALA A 216 -1.22 0.51 7.55
N MET A 217 -1.05 -0.37 6.55
CA MET A 217 -2.02 -0.55 5.47
C MET A 217 -3.37 -1.05 6.00
N LEU A 218 -3.37 -2.07 6.87
CA LEU A 218 -4.60 -2.61 7.46
C LEU A 218 -5.28 -1.61 8.40
N ASP A 219 -4.53 -0.79 9.15
CA ASP A 219 -5.09 0.28 9.95
C ASP A 219 -5.75 1.36 9.07
N TYR A 220 -5.09 1.74 7.98
CA TYR A 220 -5.68 2.67 7.00
C TYR A 220 -6.93 2.08 6.35
N ALA A 221 -6.88 0.83 5.88
CA ALA A 221 -8.03 0.13 5.29
C ALA A 221 -9.23 0.03 6.25
N ARG A 222 -8.98 -0.20 7.55
CA ARG A 222 -10.02 -0.21 8.59
C ARG A 222 -10.71 1.15 8.69
N ASN A 223 -9.93 2.20 8.70
CA ASN A 223 -10.44 3.56 8.76
C ASN A 223 -11.22 3.93 7.48
N ARG A 224 -10.83 3.38 6.35
CA ARG A 224 -11.53 3.54 5.06
C ARG A 224 -12.69 2.56 4.88
N LYS A 225 -13.00 1.70 5.87
CA LYS A 225 -14.08 0.68 5.86
C LYS A 225 -13.94 -0.36 4.75
N VAL A 226 -12.70 -0.69 4.37
CA VAL A 226 -12.36 -1.70 3.35
C VAL A 226 -11.34 -2.73 3.85
N SER A 227 -11.37 -2.99 5.15
CA SER A 227 -10.41 -3.90 5.82
C SER A 227 -10.46 -5.31 5.28
N ASP A 228 -11.66 -5.87 5.09
CA ASP A 228 -11.82 -7.28 4.74
C ASP A 228 -11.29 -7.60 3.32
N PRO A 229 -11.65 -6.87 2.25
CA PRO A 229 -11.10 -7.14 0.93
C PRO A 229 -9.58 -6.98 0.88
N ILE A 230 -9.01 -5.99 1.58
CA ILE A 230 -7.55 -5.80 1.63
C ILE A 230 -6.88 -6.95 2.38
N ARG A 231 -7.44 -7.40 3.50
CA ARG A 231 -6.94 -8.53 4.27
C ARG A 231 -6.93 -9.82 3.45
N ASN A 232 -8.00 -10.12 2.74
CA ASN A 232 -8.12 -11.33 1.92
C ASN A 232 -7.00 -11.43 0.88
N ILE A 233 -6.64 -10.30 0.24
CA ILE A 233 -5.53 -10.28 -0.73
C ILE A 233 -4.18 -10.49 -0.03
N ILE A 234 -3.98 -9.95 1.18
CA ILE A 234 -2.74 -10.18 1.94
C ILE A 234 -2.61 -11.66 2.35
N GLU A 235 -3.71 -12.30 2.77
CA GLU A 235 -3.70 -13.72 3.12
C GLU A 235 -3.37 -14.59 1.90
N GLU A 236 -3.76 -14.16 0.71
CA GLU A 236 -3.46 -14.85 -0.54
C GLU A 236 -2.00 -14.70 -0.98
N VAL A 237 -1.27 -13.69 -0.51
CA VAL A 237 0.09 -13.38 -1.00
C VAL A 237 1.05 -14.57 -0.93
N ASN A 238 0.89 -15.40 0.08
CA ASN A 238 1.74 -16.57 0.31
C ASN A 238 1.30 -17.82 -0.47
N SER A 239 0.04 -17.85 -0.96
CA SER A 239 -0.56 -19.06 -1.55
C SER A 239 0.10 -19.50 -2.88
N THR A 240 0.84 -18.61 -3.53
CA THR A 240 1.51 -18.85 -4.82
C THR A 240 3.02 -18.98 -4.73
N LYS A 241 3.60 -18.91 -3.53
CA LYS A 241 5.01 -19.28 -3.33
C LYS A 241 5.04 -20.81 -3.19
N ALA A 242 4.98 -21.51 -4.34
CA ALA A 242 5.25 -22.95 -4.38
C ALA A 242 6.67 -23.25 -3.88
N PRO A 243 6.92 -24.39 -3.27
CA PRO A 243 8.17 -24.77 -2.64
C PRO A 243 9.36 -24.75 -3.59
#